data_7e6610444ac21e78e3e46660f286803c
#
_entry.id   7e6610444ac21e78e3e46660f286803c
#
_cell.length_a   1.000
_cell.length_b   1.000
_cell.length_c   1.000
_cell.angle_alpha   90.00
_cell.angle_beta   90.00
_cell.angle_gamma   90.00
#
_symmetry.space_group_name_H-M   'P 1'
#
loop_
_entity.id
_entity.type
_entity.pdbx_description
1 polymer ?
#
loop_
_entity_poly.entity_id
_entity_poly.type
_entity_poly.pdbx_seq_one_letter_code
_entity_poly.pdbx_strand_id
1 'polypeptide(L)'
;MEKPVLTVSELNEHIKNLIESDPMLGEVCVRGELSNYKIYPSGHHYFTLKDSESSLRCVMFKSSALKLRFRPESGMGVTAYGRIAVYPRDGAYQLYCTGLMPEGMGDLQVAYEQLKAKLSAEGLFDRAHKKPLPQFPDKIAIITSSAGAAVHDM
;
A
#
# COMPACT_ATOMS: atom_id res chain seq x y z
N MET A 1 -43.27 -12.44 -23.29
CA MET A 1 -42.73 -12.68 -21.95
C MET A 1 -42.65 -11.34 -21.25
N GLU A 2 -43.45 -11.11 -20.24
CA GLU A 2 -43.32 -9.93 -19.40
C GLU A 2 -42.00 -10.05 -18.64
N LYS A 3 -41.16 -9.01 -18.70
CA LYS A 3 -39.93 -8.94 -17.91
C LYS A 3 -40.30 -8.65 -16.45
N PRO A 4 -39.72 -9.35 -15.48
CA PRO A 4 -40.00 -9.08 -14.07
C PRO A 4 -39.56 -7.66 -13.74
N VAL A 5 -40.40 -6.93 -13.01
CA VAL A 5 -40.04 -5.61 -12.47
C VAL A 5 -39.29 -5.82 -11.17
N LEU A 6 -38.02 -5.42 -11.13
CA LEU A 6 -37.16 -5.52 -9.97
C LEU A 6 -37.05 -4.17 -9.25
N THR A 7 -36.93 -4.18 -7.95
CA THR A 7 -36.50 -3.01 -7.18
C THR A 7 -35.00 -2.77 -7.39
N VAL A 8 -34.52 -1.55 -7.09
CA VAL A 8 -33.10 -1.22 -7.16
C VAL A 8 -32.26 -2.14 -6.28
N SER A 9 -32.77 -2.46 -5.08
CA SER A 9 -32.08 -3.35 -4.14
C SER A 9 -31.95 -4.79 -4.69
N GLU A 10 -33.02 -5.32 -5.28
CA GLU A 10 -32.99 -6.66 -5.88
C GLU A 10 -32.02 -6.72 -7.06
N LEU A 11 -31.98 -5.68 -7.89
CA LEU A 11 -31.03 -5.60 -9.00
C LEU A 11 -29.58 -5.53 -8.51
N ASN A 12 -29.30 -4.66 -7.52
CA ASN A 12 -27.96 -4.53 -6.95
C ASN A 12 -27.48 -5.81 -6.27
N GLU A 13 -28.38 -6.51 -5.56
CA GLU A 13 -28.04 -7.80 -4.93
C GLU A 13 -27.79 -8.88 -5.98
N HIS A 14 -28.56 -8.88 -7.07
CA HIS A 14 -28.34 -9.81 -8.18
C HIS A 14 -26.97 -9.57 -8.84
N ILE A 15 -26.62 -8.31 -9.13
CA ILE A 15 -25.31 -7.93 -9.69
C ILE A 15 -24.19 -8.33 -8.74
N LYS A 16 -24.35 -8.06 -7.44
CA LYS A 16 -23.38 -8.46 -6.41
C LYS A 16 -23.14 -9.95 -6.45
N ASN A 17 -24.20 -10.77 -6.45
CA ASN A 17 -24.10 -12.22 -6.47
C ASN A 17 -23.40 -12.73 -7.73
N LEU A 18 -23.65 -12.13 -8.90
CA LEU A 18 -22.95 -12.47 -10.13
C LEU A 18 -21.45 -12.17 -10.05
N ILE A 19 -21.09 -10.99 -9.57
CA ILE A 19 -19.68 -10.57 -9.44
C ILE A 19 -18.96 -11.43 -8.40
N GLU A 20 -19.57 -11.67 -7.24
CA GLU A 20 -18.95 -12.42 -6.14
C GLU A 20 -18.92 -13.94 -6.40
N SER A 21 -19.72 -14.46 -7.35
CA SER A 21 -19.66 -15.86 -7.78
C SER A 21 -18.58 -16.14 -8.81
N ASP A 22 -17.99 -15.12 -9.42
CA ASP A 22 -16.90 -15.31 -10.40
C ASP A 22 -15.57 -15.56 -9.67
N PRO A 23 -14.97 -16.77 -9.83
CA PRO A 23 -13.69 -17.10 -9.18
C PRO A 23 -12.54 -16.18 -9.61
N MET A 24 -12.57 -15.64 -10.84
CA MET A 24 -11.54 -14.72 -11.31
C MET A 24 -11.55 -13.38 -10.57
N LEU A 25 -12.72 -12.96 -10.09
CA LEU A 25 -12.89 -11.71 -9.35
C LEU A 25 -12.65 -11.88 -7.84
N GLY A 26 -12.59 -13.12 -7.37
CA GLY A 26 -12.28 -13.48 -5.98
C GLY A 26 -10.83 -13.23 -5.59
N GLU A 27 -9.89 -13.34 -6.54
CA GLU A 27 -8.47 -13.02 -6.36
C GLU A 27 -7.95 -12.34 -7.60
N VAL A 28 -7.75 -11.03 -7.53
CA VAL A 28 -7.26 -10.22 -8.66
C VAL A 28 -5.97 -9.51 -8.32
N CYS A 29 -5.14 -9.33 -9.34
CA CYS A 29 -3.98 -8.47 -9.33
C CYS A 29 -4.23 -7.33 -10.33
N VAL A 30 -4.31 -6.10 -9.85
CA VAL A 30 -4.61 -4.94 -10.69
C VAL A 30 -3.43 -3.97 -10.62
N ARG A 31 -2.89 -3.67 -11.80
CA ARG A 31 -1.82 -2.71 -11.97
C ARG A 31 -2.40 -1.32 -12.25
N GLY A 32 -1.81 -0.30 -11.64
CA GLY A 32 -2.21 1.09 -11.90
C GLY A 32 -1.47 2.09 -11.04
N GLU A 33 -1.72 3.37 -11.29
CA GLU A 33 -1.22 4.47 -10.50
C GLU A 33 -2.18 4.79 -9.35
N LEU A 34 -1.65 4.97 -8.15
CA LEU A 34 -2.41 5.44 -6.99
C LEU A 34 -2.87 6.88 -7.18
N SER A 35 -4.13 7.13 -6.95
CA SER A 35 -4.73 8.46 -6.98
C SER A 35 -5.69 8.65 -5.82
N ASN A 36 -5.85 9.91 -5.36
CA ASN A 36 -6.77 10.25 -4.26
C ASN A 36 -6.57 9.41 -2.98
N TYR A 37 -5.32 9.08 -2.67
CA TYR A 37 -5.00 8.24 -1.51
C TYR A 37 -5.28 8.97 -0.20
N LYS A 38 -6.15 8.39 0.63
CA LYS A 38 -6.58 8.95 1.92
C LYS A 38 -6.62 7.88 3.00
N ILE A 39 -6.14 8.24 4.17
CA ILE A 39 -6.23 7.42 5.39
C ILE A 39 -7.29 8.08 6.29
N TYR A 40 -8.31 7.31 6.64
CA TYR A 40 -9.38 7.76 7.51
C TYR A 40 -9.06 7.49 9.00
N PRO A 41 -9.71 8.18 9.94
CA PRO A 41 -9.50 7.96 11.37
C PRO A 41 -9.72 6.52 11.83
N SER A 42 -10.55 5.75 11.10
CA SER A 42 -10.75 4.31 11.31
C SER A 42 -9.52 3.45 11.01
N GLY A 43 -8.49 4.04 10.37
CA GLY A 43 -7.31 3.35 9.89
C GLY A 43 -7.53 2.62 8.55
N HIS A 44 -8.69 2.79 7.91
CA HIS A 44 -8.93 2.28 6.56
C HIS A 44 -8.36 3.25 5.54
N HIS A 45 -7.77 2.70 4.47
CA HIS A 45 -7.22 3.46 3.36
C HIS A 45 -8.18 3.39 2.19
N TYR A 46 -8.50 4.55 1.61
CA TYR A 46 -9.32 4.68 0.41
C TYR A 46 -8.50 5.34 -0.67
N PHE A 47 -8.54 4.79 -1.85
CA PHE A 47 -7.78 5.30 -2.99
C PHE A 47 -8.43 4.87 -4.31
N THR A 48 -7.92 5.39 -5.39
CA THR A 48 -8.30 5.02 -6.75
C THR A 48 -7.05 4.48 -7.44
N LEU A 49 -7.16 3.33 -8.09
CA LEU A 49 -6.20 2.91 -9.09
C LEU A 49 -6.65 3.44 -10.43
N LYS A 50 -5.77 4.03 -11.19
CA LYS A 50 -6.04 4.53 -12.54
C LYS A 50 -4.96 4.07 -13.51
N ASP A 51 -5.34 3.96 -14.76
CA ASP A 51 -4.47 3.88 -15.93
C ASP A 51 -4.80 5.02 -16.90
N SER A 52 -4.39 4.91 -18.18
CA SER A 52 -4.64 5.93 -19.19
C SER A 52 -6.13 6.09 -19.57
N GLU A 53 -6.95 5.07 -19.32
CA GLU A 53 -8.34 5.01 -19.84
C GLU A 53 -9.39 4.79 -18.75
N SER A 54 -8.98 4.22 -17.61
CA SER A 54 -9.93 3.72 -16.61
C SER A 54 -9.50 4.02 -15.18
N SER A 55 -10.46 3.93 -14.27
CA SER A 55 -10.22 4.06 -12.85
C SER A 55 -11.04 3.05 -12.04
N LEU A 56 -10.45 2.55 -10.95
CA LEU A 56 -11.06 1.58 -10.05
C LEU A 56 -10.97 2.10 -8.60
N ARG A 57 -12.11 2.19 -7.94
CA ARG A 57 -12.16 2.52 -6.51
C ARG A 57 -11.64 1.36 -5.69
N CYS A 58 -10.82 1.68 -4.69
CA CYS A 58 -10.18 0.70 -3.84
C CYS A 58 -10.36 1.05 -2.37
N VAL A 59 -10.54 0.04 -1.54
CA VAL A 59 -10.51 0.15 -0.10
C VAL A 59 -9.57 -0.90 0.47
N MET A 60 -8.68 -0.48 1.38
CA MET A 60 -7.82 -1.37 2.14
C MET A 60 -8.16 -1.22 3.62
N PHE A 61 -8.56 -2.32 4.26
CA PHE A 61 -8.86 -2.32 5.68
C PHE A 61 -7.59 -2.16 6.52
N LYS A 62 -7.74 -1.63 7.72
CA LYS A 62 -6.65 -1.39 8.68
C LYS A 62 -5.74 -2.61 8.88
N SER A 63 -6.32 -3.81 8.98
CA SER A 63 -5.56 -5.05 9.17
C SER A 63 -4.61 -5.37 8.02
N SER A 64 -4.98 -5.02 6.78
CA SER A 64 -4.14 -5.17 5.59
C SER A 64 -3.15 -4.01 5.48
N ALA A 65 -3.59 -2.78 5.77
CA ALA A 65 -2.77 -1.59 5.72
C ALA A 65 -1.58 -1.65 6.68
N LEU A 66 -1.76 -2.22 7.86
CA LEU A 66 -0.67 -2.41 8.85
C LEU A 66 0.43 -3.37 8.40
N LYS A 67 0.19 -4.18 7.36
CA LYS A 67 1.17 -5.12 6.80
C LYS A 67 2.06 -4.48 5.73
N LEU A 68 1.71 -3.27 5.28
CA LEU A 68 2.50 -2.55 4.29
C LEU A 68 3.85 -2.14 4.89
N ARG A 69 4.92 -2.38 4.15
CA ARG A 69 6.29 -2.04 4.53
C ARG A 69 6.74 -0.68 4.03
N PHE A 70 5.95 -0.07 3.15
CA PHE A 70 6.17 1.26 2.60
C PHE A 70 4.93 2.13 2.82
N ARG A 71 5.07 3.42 2.68
CA ARG A 71 3.96 4.38 2.75
C ARG A 71 3.44 4.64 1.34
N PRO A 72 2.23 4.19 0.99
CA PRO A 72 1.66 4.51 -0.31
C PRO A 72 1.32 5.99 -0.42
N GLU A 73 1.60 6.57 -1.58
CA GLU A 73 1.33 7.96 -1.89
C GLU A 73 0.70 8.07 -3.29
N SER A 74 -0.11 9.13 -3.51
CA SER A 74 -0.68 9.38 -4.84
C SER A 74 0.43 9.63 -5.86
N GLY A 75 0.29 9.09 -7.04
CA GLY A 75 1.29 9.13 -8.12
C GLY A 75 2.20 7.91 -8.18
N MET A 76 2.17 7.03 -7.18
CA MET A 76 2.94 5.79 -7.22
C MET A 76 2.30 4.76 -8.16
N GLY A 77 3.11 4.15 -9.03
CA GLY A 77 2.74 2.93 -9.76
C GLY A 77 2.78 1.72 -8.81
N VAL A 78 1.70 0.96 -8.77
CA VAL A 78 1.58 -0.20 -7.89
C VAL A 78 0.85 -1.35 -8.56
N THR A 79 1.09 -2.56 -8.07
CA THR A 79 0.21 -3.71 -8.25
C THR A 79 -0.57 -3.93 -6.96
N ALA A 80 -1.90 -3.88 -7.05
CA ALA A 80 -2.81 -4.13 -5.95
C ALA A 80 -3.37 -5.54 -6.03
N TYR A 81 -3.40 -6.22 -4.90
CA TYR A 81 -3.94 -7.57 -4.71
C TYR A 81 -5.23 -7.48 -3.93
N GLY A 82 -6.23 -8.24 -4.32
CA GLY A 82 -7.49 -8.24 -3.59
C GLY A 82 -8.61 -8.96 -4.32
N ARG A 83 -9.83 -8.63 -3.97
CA ARG A 83 -11.04 -9.14 -4.61
C ARG A 83 -11.96 -8.01 -5.04
N ILE A 84 -12.71 -8.23 -6.10
CA ILE A 84 -13.76 -7.30 -6.50
C ILE A 84 -15.03 -7.64 -5.72
N ALA A 85 -15.70 -6.63 -5.19
CA ALA A 85 -17.01 -6.78 -4.57
C ALA A 85 -17.87 -5.54 -4.85
N VAL A 86 -19.17 -5.72 -4.76
CA VAL A 86 -20.14 -4.64 -4.93
C VAL A 86 -20.53 -4.08 -3.58
N TYR A 87 -20.54 -2.75 -3.47
CA TYR A 87 -21.14 -2.06 -2.33
C TYR A 87 -22.64 -1.85 -2.61
N PRO A 88 -23.52 -2.64 -1.96
CA PRO A 88 -24.93 -2.71 -2.43
C PRO A 88 -25.69 -1.40 -2.34
N ARG A 89 -25.33 -0.52 -1.38
CA ARG A 89 -26.02 0.76 -1.19
C ARG A 89 -25.88 1.71 -2.37
N ASP A 90 -24.69 1.71 -2.99
CA ASP A 90 -24.38 2.62 -4.10
C ASP A 90 -24.39 1.90 -5.46
N GLY A 91 -24.53 0.56 -5.47
CA GLY A 91 -24.42 -0.26 -6.67
C GLY A 91 -23.04 -0.21 -7.34
N ALA A 92 -22.02 0.26 -6.61
CA ALA A 92 -20.69 0.45 -7.14
C ALA A 92 -19.80 -0.77 -6.84
N TYR A 93 -19.07 -1.25 -7.84
CA TYR A 93 -18.01 -2.24 -7.60
C TYR A 93 -16.72 -1.54 -7.17
N GLN A 94 -15.96 -2.24 -6.36
CA GLN A 94 -14.67 -1.73 -5.84
C GLN A 94 -13.73 -2.89 -5.54
N LEU A 95 -12.42 -2.59 -5.53
CA LEU A 95 -11.39 -3.52 -5.09
C LEU A 95 -11.26 -3.48 -3.57
N TYR A 96 -11.53 -4.59 -2.90
CA TYR A 96 -11.12 -4.80 -1.51
C TYR A 96 -9.67 -5.27 -1.50
N CYS A 97 -8.78 -4.31 -1.30
CA CYS A 97 -7.34 -4.50 -1.43
C CYS A 97 -6.77 -5.16 -0.17
N THR A 98 -6.04 -6.25 -0.35
CA THR A 98 -5.37 -7.00 0.72
C THR A 98 -3.87 -6.75 0.76
N GLY A 99 -3.28 -6.26 -0.35
CA GLY A 99 -1.87 -5.96 -0.47
C GLY A 99 -1.57 -4.96 -1.59
N LEU A 100 -0.48 -4.23 -1.44
CA LEU A 100 0.08 -3.33 -2.45
C LEU A 100 1.56 -3.64 -2.62
N MET A 101 2.03 -3.63 -3.85
CA MET A 101 3.45 -3.76 -4.21
C MET A 101 3.82 -2.61 -5.15
N PRO A 102 4.86 -1.82 -4.83
CA PRO A 102 5.31 -0.74 -5.71
C PRO A 102 5.90 -1.30 -7.00
N GLU A 103 5.70 -0.58 -8.10
CA GLU A 103 6.31 -0.94 -9.38
C GLU A 103 7.76 -0.51 -9.47
N GLY A 104 8.56 -1.33 -10.14
CA GLY A 104 9.94 -0.99 -10.49
C GLY A 104 10.97 -1.13 -9.37
N MET A 105 10.54 -1.19 -8.12
CA MET A 105 11.40 -1.42 -6.94
C MET A 105 10.69 -2.31 -5.94
N GLY A 106 11.44 -3.16 -5.23
CA GLY A 106 10.89 -3.91 -4.10
C GLY A 106 10.39 -2.98 -2.99
N ASP A 107 9.40 -3.42 -2.25
CA ASP A 107 8.79 -2.67 -1.13
C ASP A 107 9.83 -2.19 -0.09
N LEU A 108 10.88 -2.97 0.14
CA LEU A 108 11.98 -2.61 1.04
C LEU A 108 12.84 -1.46 0.50
N GLN A 109 13.08 -1.40 -0.81
CA GLN A 109 13.84 -0.31 -1.41
C GLN A 109 13.07 1.00 -1.34
N VAL A 110 11.76 0.97 -1.61
CA VAL A 110 10.88 2.15 -1.44
C VAL A 110 10.87 2.61 0.01
N ALA A 111 10.71 1.71 0.96
CA ALA A 111 10.75 2.03 2.38
C ALA A 111 12.09 2.65 2.81
N TYR A 112 13.21 2.14 2.28
CA TYR A 112 14.55 2.69 2.52
C TYR A 112 14.68 4.14 2.00
N GLU A 113 14.28 4.40 0.75
CA GLU A 113 14.36 5.75 0.18
C GLU A 113 13.42 6.74 0.90
N GLN A 114 12.24 6.32 1.30
CA GLN A 114 11.33 7.13 2.13
C GLN A 114 11.94 7.46 3.50
N LEU A 115 12.53 6.48 4.17
CA LEU A 115 13.21 6.71 5.44
C LEU A 115 14.40 7.63 5.29
N LYS A 116 15.24 7.42 4.28
CA LYS A 116 16.40 8.27 3.97
C LYS A 116 15.97 9.72 3.70
N ALA A 117 14.93 9.93 2.88
CA ALA A 117 14.39 11.25 2.61
C ALA A 117 13.88 11.94 3.88
N LYS A 118 13.15 11.20 4.73
CA LYS A 118 12.68 11.70 6.02
C LYS A 118 13.83 12.13 6.93
N LEU A 119 14.83 11.28 7.12
CA LEU A 119 15.98 11.58 7.97
C LEU A 119 16.82 12.74 7.43
N SER A 120 16.89 12.87 6.10
CA SER A 120 17.54 14.02 5.44
C SER A 120 16.78 15.32 5.70
N ALA A 121 15.45 15.30 5.62
CA ALA A 121 14.60 16.46 5.92
C ALA A 121 14.69 16.90 7.40
N GLU A 122 14.90 15.94 8.30
CA GLU A 122 15.16 16.20 9.73
C GLU A 122 16.60 16.72 10.00
N GLY A 123 17.44 16.86 8.96
CA GLY A 123 18.80 17.38 9.05
C GLY A 123 19.82 16.42 9.65
N LEU A 124 19.46 15.14 9.89
CA LEU A 124 20.35 14.17 10.54
C LEU A 124 21.65 13.89 9.79
N PHE A 125 21.66 14.14 8.47
CA PHE A 125 22.86 13.99 7.63
C PHE A 125 23.67 15.27 7.49
N ASP A 126 23.25 16.39 8.09
CA ASP A 126 23.93 17.67 7.98
C ASP A 126 25.31 17.64 8.62
N ARG A 127 26.24 18.39 8.02
CA ARG A 127 27.62 18.50 8.57
C ARG A 127 27.65 19.03 10.00
N ALA A 128 26.67 19.86 10.39
CA ALA A 128 26.57 20.41 11.73
C ALA A 128 26.41 19.33 12.82
N HIS A 129 25.85 18.19 12.49
CA HIS A 129 25.70 17.05 13.41
C HIS A 129 26.94 16.14 13.46
N LYS A 130 27.85 16.27 12.52
CA LYS A 130 29.05 15.44 12.45
C LYS A 130 30.15 16.00 13.37
N LYS A 131 30.52 15.21 14.36
CA LYS A 131 31.62 15.54 15.25
C LYS A 131 32.96 15.06 14.66
N PRO A 132 34.08 15.78 14.88
CA PRO A 132 35.41 15.26 14.54
C PRO A 132 35.68 13.99 15.34
N LEU A 133 36.40 13.06 14.73
CA LEU A 133 36.84 11.86 15.44
C LEU A 133 37.88 12.26 16.56
N PRO A 134 37.75 11.76 17.78
CA PRO A 134 38.74 11.98 18.80
C PRO A 134 40.08 11.31 18.42
N GLN A 135 41.19 11.95 18.76
CA GLN A 135 42.51 11.43 18.42
C GLN A 135 42.85 10.14 19.21
N PHE A 136 42.34 10.03 20.44
CA PHE A 136 42.43 8.85 21.31
C PHE A 136 41.04 8.54 21.86
N PRO A 137 40.27 7.58 21.27
CA PRO A 137 38.96 7.24 21.78
C PRO A 137 39.04 6.32 22.99
N ASP A 138 38.43 6.71 24.11
CA ASP A 138 38.31 5.88 25.31
C ASP A 138 37.26 4.80 25.20
N LYS A 139 36.26 4.99 24.30
CA LYS A 139 35.16 4.06 24.09
C LYS A 139 34.82 3.96 22.60
N ILE A 140 34.66 2.74 22.11
CA ILE A 140 34.22 2.43 20.75
C ILE A 140 32.91 1.67 20.84
N ALA A 141 31.86 2.15 20.18
CA ALA A 141 30.61 1.46 20.04
C ALA A 141 30.52 0.87 18.62
N ILE A 142 30.14 -0.40 18.51
CA ILE A 142 29.98 -1.11 17.26
C ILE A 142 28.50 -1.39 17.07
N ILE A 143 27.95 -0.92 15.95
CA ILE A 143 26.56 -1.13 15.57
C ILE A 143 26.55 -2.02 14.34
N THR A 144 26.12 -3.26 14.50
CA THR A 144 26.05 -4.25 13.42
C THR A 144 24.88 -5.20 13.62
N SER A 145 24.53 -5.98 12.59
CA SER A 145 23.53 -7.04 12.72
C SER A 145 24.08 -8.21 13.54
N SER A 146 23.24 -8.79 14.40
CA SER A 146 23.63 -9.96 15.25
C SER A 146 24.03 -11.21 14.45
N ALA A 147 23.65 -11.29 13.17
CA ALA A 147 23.95 -12.41 12.25
C ALA A 147 25.02 -12.07 11.19
N GLY A 148 25.64 -10.91 11.27
CA GLY A 148 26.64 -10.47 10.29
C GLY A 148 28.04 -11.03 10.58
N ALA A 149 28.82 -11.31 9.54
CA ALA A 149 30.23 -11.74 9.65
C ALA A 149 31.08 -10.77 10.47
N ALA A 150 30.76 -9.47 10.41
CA ALA A 150 31.47 -8.42 11.16
C ALA A 150 31.44 -8.60 12.68
N VAL A 151 30.53 -9.38 13.27
CA VAL A 151 30.50 -9.72 14.69
C VAL A 151 31.58 -10.74 15.04
N HIS A 152 31.98 -11.56 14.09
CA HIS A 152 32.99 -12.62 14.29
C HIS A 152 34.43 -12.16 14.00
N ASP A 153 34.57 -11.02 13.29
CA ASP A 153 35.86 -10.47 12.88
C ASP A 153 36.42 -9.44 13.89
N MET A 154 35.67 -9.19 14.98
CA MET A 154 36.01 -8.26 16.05
C MET A 154 36.23 -8.96 17.37
#